data_287c2194773c24fd634f165b8c11b751
#
_entry.id   287c2194773c24fd634f165b8c11b751
#
_cell.length_a   1.000
_cell.length_b   1.000
_cell.length_c   1.000
_cell.angle_alpha   90.00
_cell.angle_beta   90.00
_cell.angle_gamma   90.00
#
_symmetry.space_group_name_H-M   'P 1'
#
loop_
_entity.id
_entity.type
_entity.pdbx_description
1 polymer ?
#
loop_
_entity_poly.entity_id
_entity_poly.type
_entity_poly.pdbx_seq_one_letter_code
_entity_poly.pdbx_strand_id
1 'polypeptide(L)'
;MGVQCVDCVREQAKGERRPVTVLGGRAGADKPYLTMAIIAICVLVWLGEQVSPRVFQEVAFAPALGPSEPWRLLTSAFAHSPNQIMHIGFNMFALWIVGGYLEQMMGWARYLAIYLVTALAGSVTWLLFQPVDPSDPGAYTPIVGASGAVFGLFAAVIVLNRHLGRDSSGMLAIIGINAVLGFIIPNVAWQAHLGGLVAGALVALALTVARSRRSPVIAWAGILGVLALVVVLAVGKYALSPTGLLPLG
;
A
#
# COMPACT_ATOMS: atom_id res chain seq x y z
N MET A 1 -22.19 -3.15 -45.36
CA MET A 1 -20.97 -2.99 -44.51
C MET A 1 -20.07 -2.00 -45.20
N GLY A 2 -19.91 -0.77 -44.62
CA GLY A 2 -19.04 0.25 -45.19
C GLY A 2 -17.58 -0.04 -44.82
N VAL A 3 -16.70 -0.03 -45.80
CA VAL A 3 -15.25 -0.12 -45.61
C VAL A 3 -14.75 1.25 -45.12
N GLN A 4 -14.28 1.34 -43.90
CA GLN A 4 -13.66 2.57 -43.41
C GLN A 4 -12.24 2.70 -43.93
N CYS A 5 -11.92 3.89 -44.45
CA CYS A 5 -10.56 4.22 -44.92
C CYS A 5 -9.58 4.21 -43.76
N VAL A 6 -8.39 3.57 -43.92
CA VAL A 6 -7.37 3.46 -42.88
C VAL A 6 -6.91 4.83 -42.37
N ASP A 7 -6.87 5.85 -43.22
CA ASP A 7 -6.49 7.20 -42.81
C ASP A 7 -7.60 7.90 -42.02
N CYS A 8 -8.86 7.69 -42.37
CA CYS A 8 -9.99 8.18 -41.58
C CYS A 8 -10.04 7.54 -40.16
N VAL A 9 -9.74 6.25 -40.06
CA VAL A 9 -9.63 5.55 -38.76
C VAL A 9 -8.45 6.10 -37.95
N ARG A 10 -7.32 6.38 -38.59
CA ARG A 10 -6.16 7.01 -37.93
C ARG A 10 -6.42 8.43 -37.46
N GLU A 11 -7.15 9.23 -38.24
CA GLU A 11 -7.51 10.59 -37.85
C GLU A 11 -8.52 10.60 -36.71
N GLN A 12 -9.53 9.72 -36.74
CA GLN A 12 -10.45 9.52 -35.61
C GLN A 12 -9.71 9.08 -34.34
N ALA A 13 -8.78 8.12 -34.46
CA ALA A 13 -7.97 7.66 -33.33
C ALA A 13 -7.07 8.75 -32.72
N LYS A 14 -6.63 9.76 -33.52
CA LYS A 14 -5.89 10.92 -33.01
C LYS A 14 -6.76 11.90 -32.21
N GLY A 15 -8.06 11.93 -32.49
CA GLY A 15 -9.05 12.79 -31.81
C GLY A 15 -9.71 12.12 -30.59
N GLU A 16 -9.59 10.80 -30.43
CA GLU A 16 -10.20 10.10 -29.31
C GLU A 16 -9.50 10.47 -27.99
N ARG A 17 -10.24 11.10 -27.09
CA ARG A 17 -9.80 11.32 -25.71
C ARG A 17 -9.56 9.95 -25.08
N ARG A 18 -8.33 9.72 -24.62
CA ARG A 18 -7.98 8.48 -23.90
C ARG A 18 -9.02 8.24 -22.81
N PRO A 19 -9.59 7.03 -22.74
CA PRO A 19 -10.59 6.72 -21.73
C PRO A 19 -10.03 6.96 -20.33
N VAL A 20 -10.84 7.58 -19.48
CA VAL A 20 -10.47 7.83 -18.08
C VAL A 20 -11.25 6.87 -17.18
N THR A 21 -10.63 6.46 -16.11
CA THR A 21 -11.25 5.61 -15.10
C THR A 21 -12.31 6.37 -14.30
N VAL A 22 -13.09 5.64 -13.49
CA VAL A 22 -14.14 6.21 -12.62
C VAL A 22 -13.60 7.35 -11.74
N LEU A 23 -12.34 7.30 -11.31
CA LEU A 23 -11.71 8.33 -10.49
C LEU A 23 -10.84 9.31 -11.29
N GLY A 24 -10.94 9.31 -12.62
CA GLY A 24 -10.25 10.26 -13.48
C GLY A 24 -8.76 9.95 -13.70
N GLY A 25 -8.29 8.73 -13.40
CA GLY A 25 -6.99 8.21 -13.83
C GLY A 25 -7.01 7.82 -15.30
N ARG A 26 -5.84 7.53 -15.89
CA ARG A 26 -5.77 6.92 -17.22
C ARG A 26 -6.31 5.50 -17.13
N ALA A 27 -7.28 5.14 -17.97
CA ALA A 27 -7.68 3.76 -18.10
C ALA A 27 -6.47 2.94 -18.58
N GLY A 28 -6.21 1.86 -17.88
CA GLY A 28 -5.16 0.90 -18.24
C GLY A 28 -5.68 -0.18 -19.19
N ALA A 29 -4.96 -1.28 -19.27
CA ALA A 29 -5.41 -2.50 -19.94
C ALA A 29 -6.58 -3.13 -19.17
N ASP A 30 -7.31 -4.02 -19.84
CA ASP A 30 -8.47 -4.73 -19.25
C ASP A 30 -8.10 -5.63 -18.05
N LYS A 31 -6.81 -5.95 -17.93
CA LYS A 31 -6.28 -6.78 -16.83
C LYS A 31 -5.48 -5.93 -15.84
N PRO A 32 -5.51 -6.26 -14.53
CA PRO A 32 -4.80 -5.55 -13.48
C PRO A 32 -3.31 -5.96 -13.44
N TYR A 33 -2.55 -5.57 -14.45
CA TYR A 33 -1.15 -6.00 -14.60
C TYR A 33 -0.25 -5.55 -13.45
N LEU A 34 -0.50 -4.36 -12.87
CA LEU A 34 0.30 -3.87 -11.76
C LEU A 34 0.05 -4.69 -10.49
N THR A 35 -1.22 -5.01 -10.21
CA THR A 35 -1.57 -5.93 -9.11
C THR A 35 -0.88 -7.28 -9.29
N MET A 36 -0.92 -7.85 -10.51
CA MET A 36 -0.23 -9.10 -10.82
C MET A 36 1.28 -8.99 -10.64
N ALA A 37 1.88 -7.87 -11.03
CA ALA A 37 3.32 -7.62 -10.86
C ALA A 37 3.69 -7.53 -9.36
N ILE A 38 2.90 -6.84 -8.55
CA ILE A 38 3.12 -6.76 -7.10
C ILE A 38 3.03 -8.15 -6.46
N ILE A 39 2.01 -8.94 -6.82
CA ILE A 39 1.86 -10.33 -6.37
C ILE A 39 3.09 -11.16 -6.76
N ALA A 40 3.53 -11.05 -8.02
CA ALA A 40 4.70 -11.78 -8.51
C ALA A 40 5.98 -11.40 -7.73
N ILE A 41 6.18 -10.10 -7.44
CA ILE A 41 7.31 -9.63 -6.62
C ILE A 41 7.24 -10.23 -5.22
N CYS A 42 6.10 -10.19 -4.54
CA CYS A 42 5.93 -10.78 -3.21
C CYS A 42 6.23 -12.29 -3.22
N VAL A 43 5.74 -13.02 -4.21
CA VAL A 43 6.00 -14.46 -4.35
C VAL A 43 7.47 -14.75 -4.60
N LEU A 44 8.13 -13.98 -5.48
CA LEU A 44 9.57 -14.14 -5.77
C LEU A 44 10.43 -13.83 -4.54
N VAL A 45 10.12 -12.77 -3.79
CA VAL A 45 10.81 -12.45 -2.53
C VAL A 45 10.63 -13.59 -1.54
N TRP A 46 9.40 -14.06 -1.33
CA TRP A 46 9.12 -15.17 -0.42
C TRP A 46 9.82 -16.47 -0.82
N LEU A 47 9.88 -16.79 -2.10
CA LEU A 47 10.67 -17.94 -2.59
C LEU A 47 12.16 -17.75 -2.31
N GLY A 48 12.69 -16.54 -2.47
CA GLY A 48 14.06 -16.18 -2.09
C GLY A 48 14.31 -16.38 -0.59
N GLU A 49 13.36 -16.02 0.27
CA GLU A 49 13.40 -16.23 1.72
C GLU A 49 13.43 -17.72 2.11
N GLN A 50 12.81 -18.62 1.30
CA GLN A 50 12.89 -20.07 1.50
C GLN A 50 14.29 -20.60 1.17
N VAL A 51 14.99 -20.01 0.20
CA VAL A 51 16.32 -20.45 -0.25
C VAL A 51 17.42 -19.89 0.62
N SER A 52 17.29 -18.64 1.09
CA SER A 52 18.34 -17.96 1.86
C SER A 52 17.77 -17.06 2.96
N PRO A 53 18.12 -17.31 4.23
CA PRO A 53 17.74 -16.43 5.33
C PRO A 53 18.22 -14.98 5.16
N ARG A 54 19.28 -14.75 4.36
CA ARG A 54 19.79 -13.41 4.06
C ARG A 54 18.75 -12.54 3.35
N VAL A 55 17.94 -13.13 2.46
CA VAL A 55 16.89 -12.38 1.77
C VAL A 55 15.93 -11.77 2.78
N PHE A 56 15.44 -12.56 3.75
CA PHE A 56 14.59 -12.05 4.82
C PHE A 56 15.29 -10.94 5.63
N GLN A 57 16.56 -11.17 6.01
CA GLN A 57 17.34 -10.21 6.79
C GLN A 57 17.54 -8.87 6.07
N GLU A 58 17.67 -8.86 4.74
CA GLU A 58 17.88 -7.65 3.93
C GLU A 58 16.60 -6.85 3.65
N VAL A 59 15.43 -7.51 3.65
CA VAL A 59 14.17 -6.85 3.26
C VAL A 59 13.23 -6.56 4.43
N ALA A 60 13.32 -7.33 5.53
CA ALA A 60 12.51 -7.10 6.73
C ALA A 60 12.89 -5.77 7.41
N PHE A 61 11.89 -5.06 7.93
CA PHE A 61 12.13 -3.82 8.66
C PHE A 61 12.17 -4.08 10.16
N ALA A 62 13.21 -3.59 10.82
CA ALA A 62 13.30 -3.49 12.27
C ALA A 62 13.63 -2.04 12.67
N PRO A 63 13.06 -1.50 13.74
CA PRO A 63 13.22 -0.09 14.13
C PRO A 63 14.66 0.38 14.28
N ALA A 64 15.54 -0.43 14.89
CA ALA A 64 16.97 -0.08 15.06
C ALA A 64 17.72 0.09 13.72
N LEU A 65 17.25 -0.52 12.63
CA LEU A 65 17.89 -0.46 11.32
C LEU A 65 17.42 0.73 10.46
N GLY A 66 16.30 1.36 10.81
CA GLY A 66 15.68 2.38 9.98
C GLY A 66 16.57 3.58 9.65
N PRO A 67 17.41 4.13 10.56
CA PRO A 67 18.29 5.26 10.25
C PRO A 67 19.36 4.92 9.21
N SER A 68 19.94 3.72 9.25
CA SER A 68 20.97 3.29 8.30
C SER A 68 20.40 2.65 7.04
N GLU A 69 19.20 2.06 7.13
CA GLU A 69 18.59 1.26 6.06
C GLU A 69 17.11 1.63 5.84
N PRO A 70 16.81 2.91 5.51
CA PRO A 70 15.42 3.42 5.46
C PRO A 70 14.56 2.75 4.37
N TRP A 71 15.16 2.13 3.36
CA TRP A 71 14.42 1.39 2.33
C TRP A 71 13.63 0.22 2.90
N ARG A 72 14.04 -0.33 4.06
CA ARG A 72 13.35 -1.43 4.74
C ARG A 72 11.94 -1.09 5.17
N LEU A 73 11.65 0.18 5.45
CA LEU A 73 10.30 0.67 5.69
C LEU A 73 9.33 0.34 4.54
N LEU A 74 9.85 0.20 3.33
CA LEU A 74 9.05 -0.12 2.15
C LEU A 74 9.24 -1.58 1.70
N THR A 75 10.48 -2.11 1.71
CA THR A 75 10.76 -3.48 1.22
C THR A 75 10.10 -4.55 2.07
N SER A 76 9.90 -4.29 3.37
CA SER A 76 9.19 -5.19 4.28
C SER A 76 7.75 -5.50 3.84
N ALA A 77 7.12 -4.62 3.07
CA ALA A 77 5.79 -4.85 2.52
C ALA A 77 5.77 -5.89 1.38
N PHE A 78 6.92 -6.29 0.87
CA PHE A 78 7.05 -7.34 -0.15
C PHE A 78 7.57 -8.66 0.44
N ALA A 79 8.12 -8.62 1.65
CA ALA A 79 8.58 -9.77 2.42
C ALA A 79 7.43 -10.48 3.13
N HIS A 80 7.55 -11.78 3.38
CA HIS A 80 6.56 -12.54 4.13
C HIS A 80 7.25 -13.56 5.03
N SER A 81 6.60 -13.94 6.15
CA SER A 81 7.16 -14.92 7.07
C SER A 81 7.48 -16.24 6.35
N PRO A 82 8.73 -16.70 6.35
CA PRO A 82 9.13 -17.92 5.61
C PRO A 82 8.38 -19.17 6.05
N ASN A 83 8.05 -19.25 7.34
CA ASN A 83 7.44 -20.44 7.95
C ASN A 83 5.91 -20.42 7.97
N GLN A 84 5.27 -19.40 7.34
CA GLN A 84 3.82 -19.20 7.41
C GLN A 84 3.22 -19.01 6.01
N ILE A 85 3.02 -20.12 5.29
CA ILE A 85 2.42 -20.08 3.94
C ILE A 85 1.05 -19.39 3.90
N MET A 86 0.27 -19.47 4.99
CA MET A 86 -1.01 -18.79 5.07
C MET A 86 -0.86 -17.26 5.13
N HIS A 87 0.26 -16.76 5.66
CA HIS A 87 0.53 -15.33 5.70
C HIS A 87 0.64 -14.74 4.28
N ILE A 88 1.48 -15.31 3.44
CA ILE A 88 1.55 -14.88 2.03
C ILE A 88 0.27 -15.20 1.28
N GLY A 89 -0.31 -16.38 1.48
CA GLY A 89 -1.53 -16.82 0.80
C GLY A 89 -2.69 -15.85 0.97
N PHE A 90 -3.00 -15.45 2.21
CA PHE A 90 -4.07 -14.49 2.48
C PHE A 90 -3.77 -13.10 1.95
N ASN A 91 -2.52 -12.63 2.05
CA ASN A 91 -2.12 -11.34 1.48
C ASN A 91 -2.30 -11.32 -0.05
N MET A 92 -1.83 -12.34 -0.75
CA MET A 92 -1.93 -12.41 -2.22
C MET A 92 -3.37 -12.56 -2.68
N PHE A 93 -4.18 -13.34 -1.97
CA PHE A 93 -5.60 -13.49 -2.26
C PHE A 93 -6.36 -12.16 -2.10
N ALA A 94 -6.13 -11.47 -0.98
CA ALA A 94 -6.74 -10.16 -0.73
C ALA A 94 -6.29 -9.13 -1.78
N LEU A 95 -5.00 -9.10 -2.10
CA LEU A 95 -4.44 -8.20 -3.11
C LEU A 95 -5.00 -8.49 -4.50
N TRP A 96 -5.17 -9.76 -4.88
CA TRP A 96 -5.80 -10.14 -6.14
C TRP A 96 -7.21 -9.55 -6.28
N ILE A 97 -8.05 -9.69 -5.25
CA ILE A 97 -9.44 -9.22 -5.30
C ILE A 97 -9.50 -7.69 -5.26
N VAL A 98 -8.90 -7.11 -4.22
CA VAL A 98 -9.07 -5.68 -3.91
C VAL A 98 -8.17 -4.81 -4.79
N GLY A 99 -6.95 -5.27 -5.03
CA GLY A 99 -5.98 -4.57 -5.87
C GLY A 99 -6.47 -4.49 -7.32
N GLY A 100 -6.93 -5.63 -7.88
CA GLY A 100 -7.48 -5.68 -9.23
C GLY A 100 -8.68 -4.74 -9.41
N TYR A 101 -9.58 -4.69 -8.43
CA TYR A 101 -10.72 -3.76 -8.44
C TYR A 101 -10.26 -2.30 -8.42
N LEU A 102 -9.35 -1.94 -7.51
CA LEU A 102 -8.90 -0.55 -7.34
C LEU A 102 -8.03 -0.07 -8.51
N GLU A 103 -7.17 -0.94 -9.07
CA GLU A 103 -6.37 -0.60 -10.24
C GLU A 103 -7.24 -0.19 -11.42
N GLN A 104 -8.35 -0.91 -11.67
CA GLN A 104 -9.31 -0.57 -12.71
C GLN A 104 -10.09 0.72 -12.39
N MET A 105 -10.41 0.96 -11.11
CA MET A 105 -11.19 2.12 -10.67
C MET A 105 -10.42 3.42 -10.73
N MET A 106 -9.12 3.42 -10.38
CA MET A 106 -8.32 4.64 -10.25
C MET A 106 -7.19 4.78 -11.26
N GLY A 107 -6.88 3.72 -12.00
CA GLY A 107 -5.74 3.62 -12.91
C GLY A 107 -4.43 3.29 -12.20
N TRP A 108 -3.49 2.71 -12.94
CA TRP A 108 -2.27 2.11 -12.40
C TRP A 108 -1.42 3.07 -11.55
N ALA A 109 -1.28 4.34 -11.96
CA ALA A 109 -0.39 5.28 -11.26
C ALA A 109 -0.90 5.67 -9.86
N ARG A 110 -2.22 5.90 -9.72
CA ARG A 110 -2.83 6.21 -8.43
C ARG A 110 -2.92 4.97 -7.56
N TYR A 111 -3.17 3.81 -8.18
CA TYR A 111 -3.16 2.53 -7.48
C TYR A 111 -1.76 2.20 -6.92
N LEU A 112 -0.70 2.39 -7.71
CA LEU A 112 0.67 2.23 -7.22
C LEU A 112 0.96 3.19 -6.06
N ALA A 113 0.59 4.46 -6.21
CA ALA A 113 0.84 5.47 -5.20
C ALA A 113 0.14 5.13 -3.87
N ILE A 114 -1.15 4.75 -3.89
CA ILE A 114 -1.84 4.36 -2.66
C ILE A 114 -1.24 3.09 -2.05
N TYR A 115 -0.88 2.08 -2.86
CA TYR A 115 -0.23 0.88 -2.37
C TYR A 115 1.07 1.20 -1.61
N LEU A 116 1.96 1.99 -2.21
CA LEU A 116 3.25 2.34 -1.61
C LEU A 116 3.09 3.23 -0.36
N VAL A 117 2.18 4.23 -0.40
CA VAL A 117 1.92 5.10 0.75
C VAL A 117 1.35 4.32 1.92
N THR A 118 0.42 3.40 1.66
CA THR A 118 -0.19 2.60 2.74
C THR A 118 0.74 1.51 3.26
N ALA A 119 1.61 0.94 2.41
CA ALA A 119 2.69 0.07 2.82
C ALA A 119 3.64 0.79 3.79
N LEU A 120 4.12 1.96 3.39
CA LEU A 120 5.00 2.80 4.22
C LEU A 120 4.31 3.21 5.53
N ALA A 121 3.03 3.61 5.47
CA ALA A 121 2.26 3.98 6.65
C ALA A 121 2.11 2.82 7.64
N GLY A 122 1.97 1.59 7.14
CA GLY A 122 1.98 0.39 7.97
C GLY A 122 3.29 0.25 8.73
N SER A 123 4.42 0.26 8.04
CA SER A 123 5.74 0.15 8.65
C SER A 123 6.04 1.30 9.63
N VAL A 124 5.66 2.52 9.27
CA VAL A 124 5.85 3.70 10.15
C VAL A 124 4.97 3.61 11.39
N THR A 125 3.73 3.16 11.27
CA THR A 125 2.88 2.99 12.46
C THR A 125 3.44 1.89 13.36
N TRP A 126 3.96 0.78 12.83
CA TRP A 126 4.72 -0.19 13.62
C TRP A 126 5.88 0.48 14.35
N LEU A 127 6.72 1.23 13.64
CA LEU A 127 7.85 1.98 14.20
C LEU A 127 7.45 2.87 15.38
N LEU A 128 6.31 3.57 15.30
CA LEU A 128 5.85 4.48 16.37
C LEU A 128 5.61 3.76 17.69
N PHE A 129 5.21 2.48 17.66
CA PHE A 129 4.90 1.66 18.83
C PHE A 129 6.08 0.85 19.36
N GLN A 130 7.22 0.87 18.66
CA GLN A 130 8.40 0.09 19.03
C GLN A 130 9.50 0.97 19.64
N PRO A 131 10.38 0.41 20.49
CA PRO A 131 11.63 1.05 20.85
C PRO A 131 12.52 1.20 19.60
N VAL A 132 13.36 2.22 19.59
CA VAL A 132 14.35 2.46 18.51
C VAL A 132 15.78 2.43 19.02
N ASP A 133 15.99 2.39 20.36
CA ASP A 133 17.31 2.29 20.97
C ASP A 133 17.93 0.94 20.65
N PRO A 134 19.13 0.89 20.01
CA PRO A 134 19.82 -0.37 19.72
C PRO A 134 20.19 -1.20 20.95
N SER A 135 20.19 -0.63 22.15
CA SER A 135 20.39 -1.37 23.40
C SER A 135 19.15 -2.15 23.83
N ASP A 136 17.96 -1.81 23.31
CA ASP A 136 16.72 -2.53 23.58
C ASP A 136 16.52 -3.65 22.55
N PRO A 137 16.45 -4.92 22.95
CA PRO A 137 16.17 -6.02 22.03
C PRO A 137 14.89 -5.87 21.22
N GLY A 138 13.87 -5.19 21.75
CA GLY A 138 12.61 -4.90 21.06
C GLY A 138 12.79 -4.06 19.79
N ALA A 139 13.86 -3.23 19.72
CA ALA A 139 14.18 -2.43 18.55
C ALA A 139 14.58 -3.28 17.33
N TYR A 140 14.91 -4.54 17.52
CA TYR A 140 15.22 -5.49 16.45
C TYR A 140 14.06 -6.41 16.08
N THR A 141 12.88 -6.22 16.69
CA THR A 141 11.68 -6.99 16.33
C THR A 141 11.27 -6.68 14.88
N PRO A 142 11.37 -7.66 13.96
CA PRO A 142 11.11 -7.39 12.55
C PRO A 142 9.62 -7.36 12.25
N ILE A 143 9.27 -6.55 11.23
CA ILE A 143 7.97 -6.60 10.58
C ILE A 143 8.13 -6.94 9.10
N VAL A 144 7.21 -7.77 8.60
CA VAL A 144 7.07 -8.14 7.20
C VAL A 144 5.60 -8.33 6.84
N GLY A 145 5.28 -8.17 5.57
CA GLY A 145 3.96 -8.47 5.02
C GLY A 145 3.32 -7.32 4.26
N ALA A 146 2.65 -7.65 3.16
CA ALA A 146 1.85 -6.71 2.39
C ALA A 146 0.59 -6.22 3.13
N SER A 147 0.30 -6.74 4.32
CA SER A 147 -0.98 -6.54 5.00
C SER A 147 -1.25 -5.09 5.36
N GLY A 148 -0.25 -4.28 5.72
CA GLY A 148 -0.42 -2.85 5.91
C GLY A 148 -0.99 -2.17 4.66
N ALA A 149 -0.42 -2.46 3.48
CA ALA A 149 -0.93 -1.98 2.20
C ALA A 149 -2.35 -2.51 1.92
N VAL A 150 -2.58 -3.81 2.11
CA VAL A 150 -3.89 -4.45 1.88
C VAL A 150 -4.99 -3.81 2.74
N PHE A 151 -4.73 -3.51 4.02
CA PHE A 151 -5.69 -2.80 4.87
C PHE A 151 -5.96 -1.38 4.38
N GLY A 152 -4.94 -0.70 3.85
CA GLY A 152 -5.12 0.59 3.18
C GLY A 152 -6.01 0.50 1.94
N LEU A 153 -5.84 -0.55 1.13
CA LEU A 153 -6.70 -0.81 -0.01
C LEU A 153 -8.15 -1.15 0.42
N PHE A 154 -8.35 -1.90 1.50
CA PHE A 154 -9.69 -2.15 2.07
C PHE A 154 -10.38 -0.84 2.47
N ALA A 155 -9.67 0.05 3.17
CA ALA A 155 -10.20 1.36 3.52
C ALA A 155 -10.56 2.18 2.27
N ALA A 156 -9.71 2.15 1.25
CA ALA A 156 -9.97 2.83 -0.01
C ALA A 156 -11.25 2.30 -0.69
N VAL A 157 -11.46 0.98 -0.74
CA VAL A 157 -12.69 0.38 -1.28
C VAL A 157 -13.92 0.90 -0.54
N ILE A 158 -13.89 0.94 0.81
CA ILE A 158 -15.02 1.42 1.61
C ILE A 158 -15.33 2.88 1.30
N VAL A 159 -14.31 3.75 1.31
CA VAL A 159 -14.50 5.19 1.03
C VAL A 159 -15.05 5.41 -0.38
N LEU A 160 -14.49 4.71 -1.37
CA LEU A 160 -14.90 4.83 -2.77
C LEU A 160 -16.30 4.27 -3.00
N ASN A 161 -16.60 3.11 -2.45
CA ASN A 161 -17.93 2.52 -2.60
C ASN A 161 -19.00 3.40 -1.96
N ARG A 162 -18.77 3.93 -0.76
CA ARG A 162 -19.68 4.89 -0.12
C ARG A 162 -19.89 6.14 -0.97
N HIS A 163 -18.82 6.68 -1.54
CA HIS A 163 -18.91 7.83 -2.44
C HIS A 163 -19.72 7.53 -3.71
N LEU A 164 -19.71 6.28 -4.17
CA LEU A 164 -20.45 5.82 -5.36
C LEU A 164 -21.84 5.27 -5.03
N GLY A 165 -22.28 5.34 -3.76
CA GLY A 165 -23.57 4.78 -3.32
C GLY A 165 -23.61 3.23 -3.35
N ARG A 166 -22.44 2.57 -3.29
CA ARG A 166 -22.32 1.11 -3.30
C ARG A 166 -22.20 0.55 -1.88
N ASP A 167 -22.71 -0.66 -1.67
CA ASP A 167 -22.56 -1.36 -0.40
C ASP A 167 -21.10 -1.72 -0.12
N SER A 168 -20.72 -1.66 1.15
CA SER A 168 -19.38 -2.00 1.66
C SER A 168 -19.44 -2.92 2.90
N SER A 169 -20.60 -3.47 3.22
CA SER A 169 -20.82 -4.29 4.42
C SER A 169 -19.88 -5.50 4.48
N GLY A 170 -19.69 -6.19 3.35
CA GLY A 170 -18.77 -7.31 3.24
C GLY A 170 -17.31 -6.91 3.54
N MET A 171 -16.87 -5.74 3.08
CA MET A 171 -15.52 -5.24 3.34
C MET A 171 -15.35 -4.85 4.83
N LEU A 172 -16.37 -4.23 5.42
CA LEU A 172 -16.37 -3.92 6.85
C LEU A 172 -16.31 -5.19 7.71
N ALA A 173 -17.03 -6.23 7.32
CA ALA A 173 -16.96 -7.53 8.00
C ALA A 173 -15.55 -8.14 7.92
N ILE A 174 -14.90 -8.12 6.76
CA ILE A 174 -13.52 -8.60 6.57
C ILE A 174 -12.56 -7.83 7.48
N ILE A 175 -12.64 -6.50 7.50
CA ILE A 175 -11.79 -5.66 8.36
C ILE A 175 -12.05 -5.98 9.84
N GLY A 176 -13.31 -6.09 10.24
CA GLY A 176 -13.70 -6.41 11.61
C GLY A 176 -13.15 -7.77 12.08
N ILE A 177 -13.30 -8.81 11.27
CA ILE A 177 -12.75 -10.14 11.55
C ILE A 177 -11.23 -10.07 11.66
N ASN A 178 -10.55 -9.44 10.71
CA ASN A 178 -9.08 -9.32 10.74
C ASN A 178 -8.59 -8.46 11.91
N ALA A 179 -9.34 -7.43 12.32
CA ALA A 179 -9.03 -6.66 13.53
C ALA A 179 -9.06 -7.56 14.77
N VAL A 180 -10.14 -8.34 14.95
CA VAL A 180 -10.25 -9.29 16.05
C VAL A 180 -9.12 -10.32 16.04
N LEU A 181 -8.85 -10.93 14.89
CA LEU A 181 -7.75 -11.89 14.71
C LEU A 181 -6.39 -11.26 14.99
N GLY A 182 -6.19 -9.99 14.64
CA GLY A 182 -4.97 -9.24 14.90
C GLY A 182 -4.64 -9.08 16.39
N PHE A 183 -5.64 -9.11 17.26
CA PHE A 183 -5.45 -9.07 18.71
C PHE A 183 -5.32 -10.47 19.34
N ILE A 184 -5.90 -11.49 18.70
CA ILE A 184 -5.94 -12.86 19.25
C ILE A 184 -4.73 -13.67 18.81
N ILE A 185 -4.29 -13.49 17.52
CA ILE A 185 -3.19 -14.26 16.96
C ILE A 185 -1.86 -13.59 17.33
N PRO A 186 -0.95 -14.29 18.02
CA PRO A 186 0.37 -13.75 18.32
C PRO A 186 1.15 -13.37 17.05
N ASN A 187 1.97 -12.35 17.16
CA ASN A 187 2.84 -11.85 16.09
C ASN A 187 2.10 -11.25 14.87
N VAL A 188 0.84 -10.93 14.99
CA VAL A 188 0.14 -10.09 14.00
C VAL A 188 0.36 -8.61 14.36
N ALA A 189 1.00 -7.87 13.45
CA ALA A 189 1.29 -6.45 13.63
C ALA A 189 0.04 -5.60 13.36
N TRP A 190 -0.96 -5.63 14.26
CA TRP A 190 -2.21 -4.87 14.13
C TRP A 190 -1.97 -3.37 13.97
N GLN A 191 -0.88 -2.83 14.54
CA GLN A 191 -0.47 -1.43 14.39
C GLN A 191 -0.22 -1.09 12.92
N ALA A 192 0.44 -1.98 12.17
CA ALA A 192 0.67 -1.78 10.74
C ALA A 192 -0.65 -1.81 9.94
N HIS A 193 -1.58 -2.68 10.32
CA HIS A 193 -2.92 -2.71 9.72
C HIS A 193 -3.65 -1.38 9.94
N LEU A 194 -3.61 -0.84 11.17
CA LEU A 194 -4.22 0.44 11.51
C LEU A 194 -3.61 1.58 10.71
N GLY A 195 -2.27 1.65 10.63
CA GLY A 195 -1.56 2.68 9.88
C GLY A 195 -1.92 2.67 8.40
N GLY A 196 -1.90 1.49 7.79
CA GLY A 196 -2.34 1.32 6.40
C GLY A 196 -3.78 1.75 6.19
N LEU A 197 -4.70 1.30 7.06
CA LEU A 197 -6.12 1.61 6.99
C LEU A 197 -6.39 3.12 7.05
N VAL A 198 -5.77 3.83 7.99
CA VAL A 198 -5.93 5.29 8.15
C VAL A 198 -5.37 6.02 6.92
N ALA A 199 -4.15 5.68 6.49
CA ALA A 199 -3.55 6.31 5.31
C ALA A 199 -4.36 6.05 4.04
N GLY A 200 -4.85 4.81 3.85
CA GLY A 200 -5.69 4.45 2.73
C GLY A 200 -7.02 5.20 2.69
N ALA A 201 -7.67 5.37 3.85
CA ALA A 201 -8.87 6.18 3.97
C ALA A 201 -8.61 7.64 3.60
N LEU A 202 -7.53 8.25 4.10
CA LEU A 202 -7.16 9.64 3.81
C LEU A 202 -6.88 9.86 2.33
N VAL A 203 -6.08 8.96 1.70
CA VAL A 203 -5.81 9.04 0.26
C VAL A 203 -7.10 8.87 -0.55
N ALA A 204 -7.94 7.92 -0.20
CA ALA A 204 -9.19 7.69 -0.91
C ALA A 204 -10.16 8.88 -0.77
N LEU A 205 -10.25 9.52 0.40
CA LEU A 205 -11.00 10.76 0.59
C LEU A 205 -10.48 11.88 -0.31
N ALA A 206 -9.16 12.06 -0.39
CA ALA A 206 -8.55 13.05 -1.29
C ALA A 206 -8.90 12.77 -2.76
N LEU A 207 -8.90 11.50 -3.18
CA LEU A 207 -9.29 11.10 -4.53
C LEU A 207 -10.77 11.36 -4.81
N THR A 208 -11.68 11.16 -3.83
CA THR A 208 -13.11 11.46 -4.01
C THR A 208 -13.35 12.96 -4.12
N VAL A 209 -12.67 13.79 -3.32
CA VAL A 209 -12.71 15.25 -3.43
C VAL A 209 -12.17 15.71 -4.78
N ALA A 210 -11.03 15.17 -5.20
CA ALA A 210 -10.43 15.47 -6.49
C ALA A 210 -11.36 15.15 -7.67
N ARG A 211 -12.08 14.03 -7.59
CA ARG A 211 -13.10 13.66 -8.58
C ARG A 211 -14.24 14.68 -8.60
N SER A 212 -14.81 15.03 -7.44
CA SER A 212 -15.90 15.99 -7.34
C SER A 212 -15.51 17.38 -7.88
N ARG A 213 -14.24 17.77 -7.67
CA ARG A 213 -13.66 19.03 -8.17
C ARG A 213 -13.07 18.93 -9.58
N ARG A 214 -13.08 17.75 -10.20
CA ARG A 214 -12.48 17.46 -11.51
C ARG A 214 -11.01 17.92 -11.61
N SER A 215 -10.25 17.84 -10.51
CA SER A 215 -8.89 18.34 -10.40
C SER A 215 -7.89 17.22 -10.14
N PRO A 216 -7.02 16.88 -11.10
CA PRO A 216 -5.94 15.93 -10.87
C PRO A 216 -4.88 16.46 -9.88
N VAL A 217 -4.75 17.78 -9.75
CA VAL A 217 -3.85 18.41 -8.80
C VAL A 217 -4.24 18.07 -7.35
N ILE A 218 -5.54 18.16 -7.02
CA ILE A 218 -6.04 17.79 -5.70
C ILE A 218 -5.77 16.31 -5.39
N ALA A 219 -5.89 15.43 -6.39
CA ALA A 219 -5.60 14.01 -6.22
C ALA A 219 -4.14 13.77 -5.78
N TRP A 220 -3.20 14.34 -6.54
CA TRP A 220 -1.78 14.16 -6.25
C TRP A 220 -1.34 14.93 -4.99
N ALA A 221 -1.87 16.13 -4.77
CA ALA A 221 -1.61 16.89 -3.53
C ALA A 221 -2.06 16.11 -2.29
N GLY A 222 -3.22 15.44 -2.33
CA GLY A 222 -3.69 14.61 -1.24
C GLY A 222 -2.79 13.39 -1.01
N ILE A 223 -2.40 12.67 -2.06
CA ILE A 223 -1.47 11.53 -1.97
C ILE A 223 -0.14 11.97 -1.37
N LEU A 224 0.45 13.05 -1.91
CA LEU A 224 1.74 13.58 -1.44
C LEU A 224 1.64 14.15 -0.02
N GLY A 225 0.50 14.74 0.37
CA GLY A 225 0.26 15.21 1.73
C GLY A 225 0.26 14.08 2.75
N VAL A 226 -0.41 12.94 2.43
CA VAL A 226 -0.37 11.75 3.30
C VAL A 226 1.03 11.16 3.35
N LEU A 227 1.73 11.06 2.21
CA LEU A 227 3.12 10.61 2.18
C LEU A 227 4.03 11.49 3.05
N ALA A 228 3.92 12.80 2.90
CA ALA A 228 4.70 13.75 3.70
C ALA A 228 4.44 13.59 5.20
N LEU A 229 3.16 13.43 5.60
CA LEU A 229 2.80 13.17 7.00
C LEU A 229 3.47 11.88 7.51
N VAL A 230 3.42 10.79 6.74
CA VAL A 230 4.02 9.50 7.13
C VAL A 230 5.55 9.65 7.27
N VAL A 231 6.20 10.34 6.35
CA VAL A 231 7.66 10.61 6.42
C VAL A 231 8.01 11.47 7.64
N VAL A 232 7.24 12.52 7.91
CA VAL A 232 7.45 13.38 9.09
C VAL A 232 7.31 12.58 10.39
N LEU A 233 6.34 11.68 10.48
CA LEU A 233 6.17 10.79 11.64
C LEU A 233 7.37 9.85 11.82
N ALA A 234 7.89 9.26 10.74
CA ALA A 234 9.06 8.39 10.79
C ALA A 234 10.32 9.16 11.24
N VAL A 235 10.60 10.29 10.61
CA VAL A 235 11.74 11.16 10.96
C VAL A 235 11.60 11.68 12.38
N GLY A 236 10.41 12.13 12.77
CA GLY A 236 10.12 12.63 14.12
C GLY A 236 10.37 11.57 15.20
N LYS A 237 9.98 10.31 14.95
CA LYS A 237 10.24 9.20 15.89
C LYS A 237 11.74 9.03 16.17
N TYR A 238 12.58 9.08 15.15
CA TYR A 238 14.04 8.96 15.32
C TYR A 238 14.68 10.22 15.89
N ALA A 239 14.24 11.41 15.45
CA ALA A 239 14.77 12.69 15.94
C ALA A 239 14.47 12.95 17.43
N LEU A 240 13.31 12.49 17.91
CA LEU A 240 12.89 12.64 19.30
C LEU A 240 13.35 11.48 20.19
N SER A 241 14.07 10.50 19.65
CA SER A 241 14.64 9.42 20.44
C SER A 241 15.78 9.93 21.33
N PRO A 242 15.84 9.50 22.61
CA PRO A 242 16.91 9.91 23.54
C PRO A 242 18.33 9.60 23.05
N THR A 243 18.47 8.66 22.14
CA THR A 243 19.76 8.20 21.59
C THR A 243 20.28 9.06 20.44
N GLY A 244 19.52 10.05 19.95
CA GLY A 244 19.97 10.92 18.88
C GLY A 244 20.39 10.20 17.59
N LEU A 245 19.65 9.15 17.19
CA LEU A 245 20.01 8.25 16.09
C LEU A 245 20.07 8.91 14.69
N LEU A 246 19.66 10.17 14.56
CA LEU A 246 19.92 10.95 13.36
C LEU A 246 21.17 11.79 13.59
N PRO A 247 22.25 11.65 12.80
CA PRO A 247 23.34 12.61 12.82
C PRO A 247 22.79 13.95 12.32
N LEU A 248 22.48 14.83 13.26
CA LEU A 248 22.25 16.26 12.98
C LEU A 248 23.64 16.90 12.83
N GLY A 249 24.28 16.68 11.66
CA GLY A 249 25.56 17.21 11.31
C GLY A 249 25.61 17.60 9.84
#